data_a8d92716c55473ff9a7238577b41c380
#
_entry.id   a8d92716c55473ff9a7238577b41c380
#
_cell.length_a   1.000
_cell.length_b   1.000
_cell.length_c   1.000
_cell.angle_alpha   90.00
_cell.angle_beta   90.00
_cell.angle_gamma   90.00
#
_symmetry.space_group_name_H-M   'P 1'
#
loop_
_entity.id
_entity.type
_entity.pdbx_description
1 polymer ?
#
loop_
_entity_poly.entity_id
_entity_poly.type
_entity_poly.pdbx_seq_one_letter_code
_entity_poly.pdbx_strand_id
1 'polypeptide(L)'
;MEMALKSRAEIVFSKNRKHITALRYANKIAPFLEDTFGVRPASVAVMREPVDQIRSWYKYRSQQRLDGTKLSTKGISFDQFVREVVSDDPPERAQIGRQFNFLTDGKTRVMADHIFAYEAQEAFLMFLSEHLQHPVEIAPKNVSPKVDAPLDPATLALLREVRAEDFMLYETVMSMGGHLQAT
;
A
#
# COMPACT_ATOMS: atom_id res chain seq x y z
N MET A 1 8.88 -8.52 -0.72
CA MET A 1 8.23 -8.79 -2.01
C MET A 1 9.11 -8.40 -3.20
N GLU A 2 9.33 -7.11 -3.50
CA GLU A 2 10.13 -6.67 -4.66
C GLU A 2 11.44 -7.44 -4.87
N MET A 3 12.18 -7.72 -3.81
CA MET A 3 13.47 -8.43 -3.93
C MET A 3 13.32 -9.94 -4.14
N ALA A 4 12.25 -10.55 -3.64
CA ALA A 4 12.02 -11.99 -3.84
C ALA A 4 11.64 -12.30 -5.30
N LEU A 5 11.01 -11.36 -5.99
CA LEU A 5 10.56 -11.50 -7.38
C LEU A 5 11.54 -10.93 -8.41
N LYS A 6 12.52 -10.13 -7.97
CA LYS A 6 13.40 -9.39 -8.88
C LYS A 6 14.19 -10.28 -9.85
N SER A 7 14.62 -11.44 -9.41
CA SER A 7 15.38 -12.39 -10.27
C SER A 7 14.52 -13.07 -11.34
N ARG A 8 13.19 -12.94 -11.25
CA ARG A 8 12.21 -13.53 -12.17
C ARG A 8 11.50 -12.48 -13.01
N ALA A 9 11.75 -11.20 -12.73
CA ALA A 9 11.12 -10.10 -13.45
C ALA A 9 11.89 -9.80 -14.73
N GLU A 10 11.21 -9.78 -15.86
CA GLU A 10 11.75 -9.35 -17.15
C GLU A 10 11.90 -7.83 -17.20
N ILE A 11 10.98 -7.09 -16.56
CA ILE A 11 11.00 -5.64 -16.49
C ILE A 11 10.92 -5.19 -15.04
N VAL A 12 11.85 -4.35 -14.61
CA VAL A 12 11.87 -3.77 -13.26
C VAL A 12 11.91 -2.25 -13.34
N PHE A 13 10.86 -1.61 -12.83
CA PHE A 13 10.85 -0.16 -12.63
C PHE A 13 11.56 0.20 -11.32
N SER A 14 12.54 1.09 -11.40
CA SER A 14 13.34 1.49 -10.25
C SER A 14 13.20 2.97 -9.89
N LYS A 15 13.70 3.36 -8.73
CA LYS A 15 13.71 4.75 -8.22
C LYS A 15 12.30 5.37 -8.20
N ASN A 16 12.14 6.56 -8.74
CA ASN A 16 10.90 7.35 -8.67
C ASN A 16 9.74 6.79 -9.53
N ARG A 17 9.96 5.74 -10.31
CA ARG A 17 8.95 5.14 -11.19
C ARG A 17 8.40 3.81 -10.69
N LYS A 18 8.85 3.34 -9.53
CA LYS A 18 8.39 2.05 -8.97
C LYS A 18 7.00 2.09 -8.32
N HIS A 19 6.48 3.27 -8.01
CA HIS A 19 5.15 3.45 -7.44
C HIS A 19 4.21 3.98 -8.51
N ILE A 20 3.50 3.07 -9.17
CA ILE A 20 2.54 3.36 -10.23
C ILE A 20 1.15 3.02 -9.70
N THR A 21 0.18 3.95 -9.79
CA THR A 21 -1.21 3.66 -9.44
C THR A 21 -1.81 2.64 -10.40
N ALA A 22 -2.78 1.86 -9.95
CA ALA A 22 -3.45 0.86 -10.78
C ALA A 22 -4.10 1.49 -12.02
N LEU A 23 -4.71 2.67 -11.87
CA LEU A 23 -5.24 3.44 -13.00
C LEU A 23 -4.17 3.80 -14.03
N ARG A 24 -3.00 4.25 -13.58
CA ARG A 24 -1.90 4.59 -14.49
C ARG A 24 -1.30 3.36 -15.16
N TYR A 25 -1.22 2.23 -14.44
CA TYR A 25 -0.84 0.95 -15.01
C TYR A 25 -1.81 0.56 -16.14
N ALA A 26 -3.10 0.53 -15.85
CA ALA A 26 -4.14 0.13 -16.82
C ALA A 26 -4.15 1.01 -18.07
N ASN A 27 -3.92 2.33 -17.94
CA ASN A 27 -4.02 3.28 -19.04
C ASN A 27 -2.71 3.51 -19.81
N LYS A 28 -1.54 3.15 -19.25
CA LYS A 28 -0.24 3.51 -19.87
C LYS A 28 0.70 2.31 -20.00
N ILE A 29 0.70 1.41 -19.06
CA ILE A 29 1.67 0.30 -19.06
C ILE A 29 1.06 -0.94 -19.71
N ALA A 30 -0.15 -1.34 -19.31
CA ALA A 30 -0.79 -2.53 -19.89
C ALA A 30 -0.98 -2.41 -21.41
N PRO A 31 -1.49 -1.29 -21.99
CA PRO A 31 -1.57 -1.12 -23.43
C PRO A 31 -0.22 -1.16 -24.14
N PHE A 32 0.82 -0.57 -23.56
CA PHE A 32 2.17 -0.64 -24.09
C PHE A 32 2.71 -2.07 -24.15
N LEU A 33 2.49 -2.87 -23.09
CA LEU A 33 2.91 -4.26 -23.06
C LEU A 33 2.13 -5.11 -24.07
N GLU A 34 0.83 -4.85 -24.20
CA GLU A 34 -0.04 -5.53 -25.16
C GLU A 34 0.37 -5.22 -26.62
N ASP A 35 0.57 -3.94 -26.95
CA ASP A 35 0.97 -3.49 -28.30
C ASP A 35 2.37 -3.96 -28.70
N THR A 36 3.34 -3.89 -27.75
CA THR A 36 4.74 -4.16 -28.04
C THR A 36 5.11 -5.65 -27.97
N PHE A 37 4.50 -6.37 -27.00
CA PHE A 37 4.88 -7.75 -26.68
C PHE A 37 3.76 -8.76 -26.84
N GLY A 38 2.53 -8.31 -27.14
CA GLY A 38 1.34 -9.17 -27.24
C GLY A 38 0.91 -9.76 -25.90
N VAL A 39 1.30 -9.17 -24.76
CA VAL A 39 1.02 -9.67 -23.43
C VAL A 39 0.25 -8.64 -22.59
N ARG A 40 -0.72 -9.09 -21.84
CA ARG A 40 -1.49 -8.27 -20.89
C ARG A 40 -1.42 -8.88 -19.49
N PRO A 41 -0.38 -8.60 -18.72
CA PRO A 41 -0.21 -9.15 -17.40
C PRO A 41 -1.33 -8.69 -16.46
N ALA A 42 -1.84 -9.60 -15.64
CA ALA A 42 -2.71 -9.24 -14.54
C ALA A 42 -1.95 -8.40 -13.49
N SER A 43 -2.58 -7.34 -13.03
CA SER A 43 -2.02 -6.48 -12.00
C SER A 43 -2.34 -7.01 -10.60
N VAL A 44 -1.33 -7.08 -9.75
CA VAL A 44 -1.46 -7.56 -8.38
C VAL A 44 -0.99 -6.48 -7.42
N ALA A 45 -1.81 -6.17 -6.43
CA ALA A 45 -1.51 -5.19 -5.40
C ALA A 45 -1.72 -5.78 -4.00
N VAL A 46 -1.05 -5.18 -3.03
CA VAL A 46 -1.23 -5.50 -1.61
C VAL A 46 -1.62 -4.24 -0.88
N MET A 47 -2.71 -4.27 -0.16
CA MET A 47 -3.11 -3.20 0.75
C MET A 47 -3.00 -3.65 2.21
N ARG A 48 -2.89 -2.70 3.10
CA ARG A 48 -2.76 -2.90 4.55
C ARG A 48 -3.96 -2.29 5.25
N GLU A 49 -4.29 -2.80 6.44
CA GLU A 49 -5.24 -2.13 7.31
C GLU A 49 -4.91 -0.62 7.39
N PRO A 50 -5.91 0.28 7.21
CA PRO A 50 -5.62 1.71 7.04
C PRO A 50 -4.87 2.37 8.20
N VAL A 51 -5.18 2.01 9.46
CA VAL A 51 -4.44 2.55 10.63
C VAL A 51 -3.02 2.01 10.64
N ASP A 52 -2.83 0.74 10.32
CA ASP A 52 -1.50 0.12 10.28
C ASP A 52 -0.65 0.62 9.12
N GLN A 53 -1.26 0.99 8.01
CA GLN A 53 -0.57 1.68 6.91
C GLN A 53 0.00 3.02 7.40
N ILE A 54 -0.81 3.83 8.08
CA ILE A 54 -0.40 5.13 8.62
C ILE A 54 0.65 4.93 9.73
N ARG A 55 0.44 3.94 10.63
CA ARG A 55 1.40 3.59 11.69
C ARG A 55 2.75 3.16 11.13
N SER A 56 2.76 2.45 10.01
CA SER A 56 3.99 2.08 9.31
C SER A 56 4.76 3.30 8.80
N TRP A 57 4.05 4.30 8.25
CA TRP A 57 4.66 5.57 7.83
C TRP A 57 5.21 6.37 9.00
N TYR A 58 4.45 6.47 10.10
CA TYR A 58 4.89 7.11 11.33
C TYR A 58 6.21 6.51 11.83
N LYS A 59 6.26 5.19 11.97
CA LYS A 59 7.46 4.46 12.40
C LYS A 59 8.62 4.59 11.42
N TYR A 60 8.35 4.56 10.13
CA TYR A 60 9.38 4.78 9.11
C TYR A 60 10.00 6.17 9.21
N ARG A 61 9.17 7.18 9.46
CA ARG A 61 9.59 8.58 9.58
C ARG A 61 10.19 8.93 10.94
N SER A 62 10.12 8.06 11.93
CA SER A 62 10.83 8.21 13.21
C SER A 62 12.29 7.72 13.19
N GLN A 63 12.76 7.20 12.05
CA GLN A 63 14.15 6.72 11.93
C GLN A 63 15.16 7.87 12.05
N GLN A 64 16.27 7.61 12.74
CA GLN A 64 17.32 8.60 13.00
C GLN A 64 17.82 9.33 11.74
N ARG A 65 17.87 8.65 10.59
CA ARG A 65 18.31 9.25 9.31
C ARG A 65 17.39 10.39 8.81
N LEU A 66 16.19 10.52 9.37
CA LEU A 66 15.23 11.58 9.06
C LEU A 66 15.17 12.67 10.14
N ASP A 67 15.95 12.54 11.23
CA ASP A 67 16.00 13.54 12.29
C ASP A 67 16.35 14.92 11.75
N GLY A 68 15.62 15.94 12.19
CA GLY A 68 15.81 17.33 11.76
C GLY A 68 15.31 17.63 10.33
N THR A 69 14.76 16.65 9.60
CA THR A 69 14.13 16.90 8.31
C THR A 69 12.64 17.19 8.48
N LYS A 70 12.02 17.80 7.47
CA LYS A 70 10.56 18.04 7.43
C LYS A 70 9.73 16.76 7.39
N LEU A 71 10.36 15.61 7.13
CA LEU A 71 9.71 14.30 7.10
C LEU A 71 9.70 13.60 8.46
N SER A 72 10.49 14.09 9.44
CA SER A 72 10.62 13.43 10.73
C SER A 72 9.32 13.47 11.55
N THR A 73 8.98 12.35 12.17
CA THR A 73 7.92 12.25 13.19
C THR A 73 8.46 12.26 14.60
N LYS A 74 9.77 12.54 14.77
CA LYS A 74 10.38 12.65 16.09
C LYS A 74 9.77 13.83 16.87
N GLY A 75 9.38 13.56 18.10
CA GLY A 75 8.80 14.59 18.98
C GLY A 75 7.30 14.81 18.84
N ILE A 76 6.63 14.07 17.97
CA ILE A 76 5.14 14.05 17.90
C ILE A 76 4.60 12.67 18.23
N SER A 77 3.39 12.61 18.78
CA SER A 77 2.69 11.34 19.02
C SER A 77 2.12 10.76 17.71
N PHE A 78 1.79 9.47 17.73
CA PHE A 78 1.07 8.86 16.61
C PHE A 78 -0.32 9.48 16.42
N ASP A 79 -1.00 9.81 17.51
CA ASP A 79 -2.28 10.49 17.47
C ASP A 79 -2.19 11.86 16.74
N GLN A 80 -1.19 12.68 17.10
CA GLN A 80 -0.94 13.93 16.40
C GLN A 80 -0.63 13.71 14.91
N PHE A 81 0.19 12.71 14.59
CA PHE A 81 0.49 12.39 13.19
C PHE A 81 -0.76 12.00 12.40
N VAL A 82 -1.68 11.21 12.98
CA VAL A 82 -2.95 10.86 12.33
C VAL A 82 -3.80 12.09 12.08
N ARG A 83 -3.91 13.01 13.07
CA ARG A 83 -4.64 14.29 12.89
C ARG A 83 -4.04 15.14 11.77
N GLU A 84 -2.72 15.17 11.64
CA GLU A 84 -2.04 15.84 10.53
C GLU A 84 -2.33 15.17 9.17
N VAL A 85 -2.38 13.82 9.13
CA VAL A 85 -2.68 13.07 7.90
C VAL A 85 -4.09 13.35 7.37
N VAL A 86 -5.04 13.66 8.24
CA VAL A 86 -6.44 13.94 7.86
C VAL A 86 -6.74 15.43 7.78
N SER A 87 -5.79 16.31 8.03
CA SER A 87 -5.99 17.76 7.89
C SER A 87 -6.07 18.17 6.41
N ASP A 88 -6.71 19.33 6.16
CA ASP A 88 -6.82 19.88 4.80
C ASP A 88 -5.48 20.32 4.22
N ASP A 89 -4.55 20.76 5.09
CA ASP A 89 -3.18 21.14 4.70
C ASP A 89 -2.15 20.35 5.52
N PRO A 90 -1.90 19.08 5.16
CA PRO A 90 -0.99 18.22 5.89
C PRO A 90 0.47 18.65 5.70
N PRO A 91 1.26 18.76 6.79
CA PRO A 91 2.69 19.01 6.68
C PRO A 91 3.39 17.89 5.90
N GLU A 92 4.58 18.15 5.34
CA GLU A 92 5.31 17.19 4.50
C GLU A 92 5.44 15.79 5.13
N ARG A 93 5.61 15.71 6.48
CA ARG A 93 5.65 14.44 7.19
C ARG A 93 4.32 13.68 7.19
N ALA A 94 3.21 14.35 6.95
CA ALA A 94 1.87 13.75 6.94
C ALA A 94 1.30 13.57 5.53
N GLN A 95 2.00 14.04 4.50
CA GLN A 95 1.64 13.82 3.11
C GLN A 95 1.93 12.37 2.71
N ILE A 96 1.00 11.49 3.03
CA ILE A 96 1.02 10.07 2.67
C ILE A 96 -0.14 9.75 1.74
N GLY A 97 0.15 8.92 0.74
CA GLY A 97 -0.88 8.53 -0.23
C GLY A 97 -1.99 7.70 0.39
N ARG A 98 -3.18 7.79 -0.20
CA ARG A 98 -4.33 6.94 0.11
C ARG A 98 -4.24 5.65 -0.69
N GLN A 99 -4.43 4.50 -0.04
CA GLN A 99 -4.45 3.20 -0.72
C GLN A 99 -5.63 3.11 -1.70
N PHE A 100 -6.79 3.65 -1.32
CA PHE A 100 -7.95 3.73 -2.20
C PHE A 100 -7.60 4.41 -3.53
N ASN A 101 -7.01 5.61 -3.50
CA ASN A 101 -6.62 6.33 -4.73
C ASN A 101 -5.52 5.61 -5.52
N PHE A 102 -4.74 4.77 -4.87
CA PHE A 102 -3.69 4.00 -5.54
C PHE A 102 -4.25 2.80 -6.31
N LEU A 103 -5.34 2.20 -5.80
CA LEU A 103 -5.91 0.95 -6.28
C LEU A 103 -7.14 1.11 -7.16
N THR A 104 -7.74 2.32 -7.17
CA THR A 104 -8.99 2.62 -7.88
C THR A 104 -8.80 3.74 -8.92
N ASP A 105 -9.89 4.07 -9.59
CA ASP A 105 -9.98 5.27 -10.45
C ASP A 105 -10.20 6.58 -9.65
N GLY A 106 -10.15 6.51 -8.33
CA GLY A 106 -10.42 7.63 -7.41
C GLY A 106 -11.91 7.90 -7.18
N LYS A 107 -12.80 7.05 -7.71
CA LYS A 107 -14.26 7.13 -7.54
C LYS A 107 -14.81 5.84 -6.93
N THR A 108 -15.09 4.84 -7.76
CA THR A 108 -15.73 3.60 -7.32
C THR A 108 -15.10 2.34 -7.90
N ARG A 109 -14.41 2.46 -9.04
CA ARG A 109 -13.92 1.29 -9.77
C ARG A 109 -12.55 0.87 -9.27
N VAL A 110 -12.42 -0.36 -8.83
CA VAL A 110 -11.13 -1.01 -8.58
C VAL A 110 -10.41 -1.19 -9.93
N MET A 111 -9.15 -0.80 -9.98
CA MET A 111 -8.32 -0.81 -11.19
C MET A 111 -7.21 -1.86 -11.16
N ALA A 112 -6.98 -2.50 -10.01
CA ALA A 112 -6.07 -3.63 -9.89
C ALA A 112 -6.87 -4.93 -10.08
N ASP A 113 -6.35 -5.89 -10.85
CA ASP A 113 -7.04 -7.16 -11.11
C ASP A 113 -7.11 -8.02 -9.83
N HIS A 114 -6.06 -7.96 -9.00
CA HIS A 114 -6.01 -8.66 -7.72
C HIS A 114 -5.53 -7.73 -6.61
N ILE A 115 -6.27 -7.66 -5.51
CA ILE A 115 -5.87 -6.96 -4.29
C ILE A 115 -5.82 -7.96 -3.13
N PHE A 116 -4.67 -8.04 -2.48
CA PHE A 116 -4.49 -8.85 -1.27
C PHE A 116 -4.38 -7.98 -0.04
N ALA A 117 -4.98 -8.40 1.07
CA ALA A 117 -4.68 -7.83 2.37
C ALA A 117 -3.28 -8.26 2.81
N TYR A 118 -2.49 -7.32 3.32
CA TYR A 118 -1.16 -7.61 3.87
C TYR A 118 -1.21 -8.63 5.01
N GLU A 119 -2.30 -8.62 5.76
CA GLU A 119 -2.57 -9.52 6.89
C GLU A 119 -2.92 -10.94 6.42
N ALA A 120 -3.35 -11.13 5.17
CA ALA A 120 -3.62 -12.43 4.55
C ALA A 120 -2.40 -12.90 3.72
N GLN A 121 -1.21 -12.87 4.31
CA GLN A 121 0.05 -13.17 3.61
C GLN A 121 0.08 -14.57 3.01
N GLU A 122 -0.54 -15.56 3.65
CA GLU A 122 -0.60 -16.93 3.12
C GLU A 122 -1.34 -17.02 1.80
N ALA A 123 -2.53 -16.39 1.70
CA ALA A 123 -3.30 -16.35 0.46
C ALA A 123 -2.51 -15.71 -0.69
N PHE A 124 -1.78 -14.64 -0.38
CA PHE A 124 -0.93 -13.96 -1.35
C PHE A 124 0.27 -14.83 -1.82
N LEU A 125 0.93 -15.53 -0.89
CA LEU A 125 2.05 -16.41 -1.22
C LEU A 125 1.60 -17.64 -2.01
N MET A 126 0.46 -18.21 -1.67
CA MET A 126 -0.16 -19.30 -2.44
C MET A 126 -0.44 -18.86 -3.88
N PHE A 127 -1.14 -17.75 -4.05
CA PHE A 127 -1.43 -17.17 -5.36
C PHE A 127 -0.17 -16.97 -6.21
N LEU A 128 0.88 -16.35 -5.63
CA LEU A 128 2.14 -16.15 -6.34
C LEU A 128 2.83 -17.47 -6.70
N SER A 129 2.84 -18.43 -5.78
CA SER A 129 3.49 -19.73 -5.99
C SER A 129 2.81 -20.54 -7.09
N GLU A 130 1.48 -20.49 -7.15
CA GLU A 130 0.69 -21.14 -8.22
C GLU A 130 0.96 -20.48 -9.58
N HIS A 131 0.91 -19.15 -9.66
CA HIS A 131 1.13 -18.43 -10.92
C HIS A 131 2.56 -18.51 -11.44
N LEU A 132 3.54 -18.54 -10.55
CA LEU A 132 4.94 -18.66 -10.91
C LEU A 132 5.40 -20.12 -11.03
N GLN A 133 4.53 -21.09 -10.72
CA GLN A 133 4.82 -22.52 -10.68
C GLN A 133 6.08 -22.85 -9.85
N HIS A 134 6.28 -22.09 -8.76
CA HIS A 134 7.42 -22.20 -7.88
C HIS A 134 7.10 -21.61 -6.50
N PRO A 135 7.52 -22.25 -5.41
CA PRO A 135 7.36 -21.70 -4.07
C PRO A 135 7.97 -20.30 -3.95
N VAL A 136 7.18 -19.36 -3.42
CA VAL A 136 7.63 -17.99 -3.15
C VAL A 136 7.74 -17.79 -1.66
N GLU A 137 8.94 -17.48 -1.19
CA GLU A 137 9.19 -17.10 0.20
C GLU A 137 9.54 -15.62 0.29
N ILE A 138 8.90 -14.92 1.21
CA ILE A 138 9.18 -13.51 1.47
C ILE A 138 9.79 -13.38 2.85
N ALA A 139 11.10 -13.15 2.90
CA ALA A 139 11.78 -12.83 4.15
C ALA A 139 11.32 -11.47 4.68
N PRO A 140 11.08 -11.33 6.00
CA PRO A 140 10.79 -10.03 6.61
C PRO A 140 11.92 -9.03 6.31
N LYS A 141 11.59 -7.93 5.66
CA LYS A 141 12.52 -6.82 5.40
C LYS A 141 11.92 -5.50 5.87
N ASN A 142 12.77 -4.56 6.22
CA ASN A 142 12.37 -3.22 6.64
C ASN A 142 11.42 -3.27 7.85
N VAL A 143 11.74 -4.10 8.83
CA VAL A 143 11.01 -4.09 10.10
C VAL A 143 11.11 -2.70 10.70
N SER A 144 9.98 -2.02 10.83
CA SER A 144 9.92 -0.68 11.40
C SER A 144 10.39 -0.71 12.86
N PRO A 145 11.01 0.36 13.37
CA PRO A 145 11.36 0.45 14.78
C PRO A 145 10.17 0.14 15.70
N LYS A 146 10.45 -0.48 16.83
CA LYS A 146 9.44 -0.65 17.89
C LYS A 146 9.20 0.70 18.55
N VAL A 147 8.25 1.45 18.06
CA VAL A 147 7.80 2.73 18.61
C VAL A 147 6.38 2.52 19.13
N ASP A 148 6.13 2.96 20.36
CA ASP A 148 4.78 3.00 20.90
C ASP A 148 3.95 4.00 20.06
N ALA A 149 2.76 3.56 19.65
CA ALA A 149 1.90 4.31 18.75
C ALA A 149 0.42 4.09 19.11
N PRO A 150 0.02 4.50 20.34
CA PRO A 150 -1.38 4.47 20.72
C PRO A 150 -2.18 5.47 19.88
N LEU A 151 -3.44 5.18 19.65
CA LEU A 151 -4.37 6.02 18.92
C LEU A 151 -5.61 6.26 19.76
N ASP A 152 -5.93 7.52 19.99
CA ASP A 152 -7.12 7.94 20.70
C ASP A 152 -8.40 7.53 19.94
N PRO A 153 -9.46 7.03 20.63
CA PRO A 153 -10.71 6.64 19.98
C PRO A 153 -11.36 7.74 19.14
N ALA A 154 -11.30 9.01 19.58
CA ALA A 154 -11.87 10.13 18.83
C ALA A 154 -11.05 10.41 17.56
N THR A 155 -9.74 10.29 17.62
CA THR A 155 -8.87 10.42 16.44
C THR A 155 -9.08 9.25 15.46
N LEU A 156 -9.31 8.04 15.96
CA LEU A 156 -9.67 6.90 15.11
C LEU A 156 -11.02 7.13 14.42
N ALA A 157 -12.03 7.66 15.14
CA ALA A 157 -13.33 8.00 14.55
C ALA A 157 -13.21 9.05 13.42
N LEU A 158 -12.44 10.11 13.66
CA LEU A 158 -12.13 11.11 12.64
C LEU A 158 -11.42 10.51 11.42
N LEU A 159 -10.43 9.65 11.65
CA LEU A 159 -9.73 8.96 10.56
C LEU A 159 -10.69 8.09 9.73
N ARG A 160 -11.59 7.35 10.39
CA ARG A 160 -12.59 6.52 9.71
C ARG A 160 -13.56 7.35 8.88
N GLU A 161 -13.93 8.53 9.34
CA GLU A 161 -14.76 9.46 8.59
C GLU A 161 -14.04 9.99 7.34
N VAL A 162 -12.85 10.58 7.52
CA VAL A 162 -12.10 11.24 6.43
C VAL A 162 -11.53 10.25 5.40
N ARG A 163 -11.24 9.02 5.82
CA ARG A 163 -10.65 7.96 4.99
C ARG A 163 -11.62 6.79 4.78
N ALA A 164 -12.93 7.03 4.83
CA ALA A 164 -13.97 6.01 4.77
C ALA A 164 -13.76 5.01 3.61
N GLU A 165 -13.38 5.50 2.44
CA GLU A 165 -13.19 4.63 1.27
C GLU A 165 -11.99 3.67 1.42
N ASP A 166 -10.93 4.09 2.13
CA ASP A 166 -9.80 3.19 2.43
C ASP A 166 -10.26 2.02 3.33
N PHE A 167 -11.09 2.31 4.36
CA PHE A 167 -11.64 1.30 5.24
C PHE A 167 -12.63 0.39 4.52
N MET A 168 -13.55 0.94 3.73
CA MET A 168 -14.53 0.17 2.97
C MET A 168 -13.85 -0.80 1.98
N LEU A 169 -12.84 -0.33 1.26
CA LEU A 169 -12.10 -1.18 0.34
C LEU A 169 -11.38 -2.30 1.10
N TYR A 170 -10.72 -1.99 2.21
CA TYR A 170 -10.04 -2.98 3.04
C TYR A 170 -11.02 -4.02 3.62
N GLU A 171 -12.15 -3.58 4.17
CA GLU A 171 -13.20 -4.46 4.70
C GLU A 171 -13.76 -5.36 3.60
N THR A 172 -13.92 -4.85 2.37
CA THR A 172 -14.31 -5.65 1.20
C THR A 172 -13.27 -6.73 0.92
N VAL A 173 -11.99 -6.39 0.86
CA VAL A 173 -10.91 -7.37 0.65
C VAL A 173 -10.92 -8.44 1.75
N MET A 174 -11.07 -8.04 3.01
CA MET A 174 -11.10 -8.98 4.15
C MET A 174 -12.33 -9.88 4.12
N SER A 175 -13.50 -9.39 3.74
CA SER A 175 -14.73 -10.18 3.63
C SER A 175 -14.63 -11.27 2.54
N MET A 176 -13.75 -11.08 1.56
CA MET A 176 -13.42 -12.05 0.52
C MET A 176 -12.23 -12.96 0.88
N GLY A 177 -11.97 -13.14 2.18
CA GLY A 177 -10.87 -13.99 2.66
C GLY A 177 -9.48 -13.38 2.49
N GLY A 178 -9.39 -12.05 2.37
CA GLY A 178 -8.12 -11.31 2.20
C GLY A 178 -7.61 -11.24 0.76
N HIS A 179 -8.42 -11.68 -0.22
CA HIS A 179 -8.11 -11.58 -1.64
C HIS A 179 -9.35 -11.13 -2.42
N LEU A 180 -9.30 -9.93 -2.97
CA LEU A 180 -10.30 -9.41 -3.89
C LEU A 180 -9.79 -9.55 -5.33
N GLN A 181 -10.55 -10.26 -6.16
CA GLN A 181 -10.37 -10.29 -7.61
C GLN A 181 -11.39 -9.34 -8.23
N ALA A 182 -10.92 -8.31 -8.92
CA ALA A 182 -11.79 -7.41 -9.68
C ALA A 182 -12.28 -8.11 -10.95
N THR A 183 -13.56 -7.95 -11.23
CA THR A 183 -14.23 -8.47 -12.43
C THR A 183 -14.26 -7.42 -13.55
#